data_84465e9abe82fad333b7bc9f399ec4e3
#
_entry.id   84465e9abe82fad333b7bc9f399ec4e3
#
_cell.length_a   1.000
_cell.length_b   1.000
_cell.length_c   1.000
_cell.angle_alpha   90.00
_cell.angle_beta   90.00
_cell.angle_gamma   90.00
#
_symmetry.space_group_name_H-M   'P 1'
#
loop_
_entity.id
_entity.type
_entity.pdbx_description
1 polymer ?
#
loop_
_entity_poly.entity_id
_entity_poly.type
_entity_poly.pdbx_seq_one_letter_code
_entity_poly.pdbx_strand_id
1 'polypeptide(L)'
;MAWALHDPEHGAYGAGRLRIGPGGDFATAPSLGGDFAALLAPQVADWLAALGPGPLALVEAGPGEGSLALQLAQALQLGWPDLAARLTLVLVEPNAGMAERQRQLLQASPLPCRWSDWPELAQAPLRGVVLAHEVLDALAVERVEWDGALWRQQQVRLRDEHPAQPLLVLEPGGPLPPQAAASLRALGLDPPGAQRGPGWCTELHPGVGPWLAACGQALEAGQLLVIDYALEAWRYYAPQRSAGTLMAYRGQQASQDPLQEPGAWDLTAHLCIESLQAEARAAGWRTLGQCRQGEALLALGLAQRLHGLQQGHGAGLAALLASREALLRLVDPHTLGDFRWLAFSRGALPEAVEPPLFLREPGGFGGEALLRSA
;
A
#
# COMPACT_ATOMS: atom_id res chain seq x y z
N MET A 1 17.64 -4.16 1.63
CA MET A 1 16.31 -4.04 1.02
C MET A 1 16.27 -2.96 -0.05
N ALA A 2 16.58 -1.69 0.21
CA ALA A 2 16.50 -0.63 -0.79
C ALA A 2 17.25 -0.95 -2.11
N TRP A 3 18.49 -1.41 -2.06
CA TRP A 3 19.22 -1.81 -3.27
C TRP A 3 18.62 -3.02 -3.96
N ALA A 4 18.20 -4.04 -3.21
CA ALA A 4 17.61 -5.24 -3.78
C ALA A 4 16.28 -4.96 -4.51
N LEU A 5 15.55 -3.91 -4.11
CA LEU A 5 14.29 -3.52 -4.73
C LEU A 5 14.46 -2.45 -5.82
N HIS A 6 15.24 -1.39 -5.55
CA HIS A 6 15.17 -0.15 -6.32
C HIS A 6 16.46 0.21 -7.08
N ASP A 7 17.54 -0.59 -6.98
CA ASP A 7 18.73 -0.35 -7.82
C ASP A 7 18.35 -0.39 -9.31
N PRO A 8 18.75 0.63 -10.13
CA PRO A 8 18.31 0.74 -11.52
C PRO A 8 18.73 -0.43 -12.41
N GLU A 9 19.85 -1.11 -12.10
CA GLU A 9 20.40 -2.20 -12.91
C GLU A 9 20.08 -3.58 -12.32
N HIS A 10 20.03 -3.67 -10.99
CA HIS A 10 20.01 -4.94 -10.28
C HIS A 10 18.79 -5.14 -9.38
N GLY A 11 18.06 -4.07 -9.05
CA GLY A 11 16.88 -4.14 -8.18
C GLY A 11 15.67 -4.75 -8.86
N ALA A 12 14.86 -5.45 -8.10
CA ALA A 12 13.69 -6.16 -8.59
C ALA A 12 12.69 -5.22 -9.32
N TYR A 13 12.39 -4.07 -8.74
CA TYR A 13 11.57 -3.01 -9.36
C TYR A 13 12.43 -2.11 -10.26
N GLY A 14 13.61 -1.68 -9.79
CA GLY A 14 14.45 -0.73 -10.51
C GLY A 14 14.84 -1.21 -11.90
N ALA A 15 15.26 -2.47 -12.03
CA ALA A 15 15.60 -3.12 -13.30
C ALA A 15 14.36 -3.61 -14.08
N GLY A 16 13.14 -3.38 -13.60
CA GLY A 16 11.91 -3.78 -14.26
C GLY A 16 11.71 -5.29 -14.40
N ARG A 17 12.27 -6.07 -13.50
CA ARG A 17 12.23 -7.55 -13.55
C ARG A 17 10.92 -8.10 -13.06
N LEU A 18 10.33 -7.51 -12.02
CA LEU A 18 9.08 -7.96 -11.43
C LEU A 18 7.89 -7.76 -12.38
N ARG A 19 6.98 -8.71 -12.33
CA ARG A 19 5.71 -8.70 -13.06
C ARG A 19 4.57 -8.80 -12.04
N ILE A 20 3.73 -7.78 -11.99
CA ILE A 20 2.55 -7.74 -11.10
C ILE A 20 1.35 -8.30 -11.85
N GLY A 21 0.68 -9.28 -11.26
CA GLY A 21 -0.53 -9.86 -11.82
C GLY A 21 -0.69 -11.36 -11.53
N PRO A 22 -1.85 -11.94 -11.87
CA PRO A 22 -2.16 -13.36 -11.59
C PRO A 22 -1.20 -14.36 -12.27
N GLY A 23 -0.57 -13.98 -13.36
CA GLY A 23 0.46 -14.76 -14.06
C GLY A 23 1.89 -14.26 -13.82
N GLY A 24 2.09 -13.33 -12.90
CA GLY A 24 3.37 -12.73 -12.55
C GLY A 24 3.95 -13.28 -11.25
N ASP A 25 4.79 -12.47 -10.63
CA ASP A 25 5.48 -12.83 -9.38
C ASP A 25 4.51 -12.83 -8.18
N PHE A 26 3.59 -11.88 -8.14
CA PHE A 26 2.51 -11.79 -7.18
C PHE A 26 1.30 -11.05 -7.77
N ALA A 27 0.12 -11.27 -7.18
CA ALA A 27 -1.12 -10.63 -7.59
C ALA A 27 -1.56 -9.61 -6.54
N THR A 28 -1.93 -8.41 -7.01
CA THR A 28 -2.52 -7.34 -6.19
C THR A 28 -4.02 -7.21 -6.46
N ALA A 29 -4.77 -6.55 -5.58
CA ALA A 29 -6.21 -6.36 -5.77
C ALA A 29 -6.57 -5.74 -7.15
N PRO A 30 -5.89 -4.69 -7.65
CA PRO A 30 -6.15 -4.14 -8.99
C PRO A 30 -5.83 -5.08 -10.13
N SER A 31 -4.92 -6.04 -9.94
CA SER A 31 -4.53 -6.99 -10.99
C SER A 31 -5.57 -8.09 -11.24
N LEU A 32 -6.55 -8.25 -10.34
CA LEU A 32 -7.63 -9.22 -10.48
C LEU A 32 -8.76 -8.74 -11.40
N GLY A 33 -8.77 -7.45 -11.78
CA GLY A 33 -9.80 -6.86 -12.64
C GLY A 33 -10.31 -5.52 -12.13
N GLY A 34 -11.25 -4.90 -12.85
CA GLY A 34 -11.75 -3.55 -12.56
C GLY A 34 -12.69 -3.43 -11.35
N ASP A 35 -13.10 -4.55 -10.74
CA ASP A 35 -14.08 -4.54 -9.65
C ASP A 35 -13.58 -3.85 -8.39
N PHE A 36 -12.29 -3.99 -8.08
CA PHE A 36 -11.67 -3.31 -6.95
C PHE A 36 -11.74 -1.79 -7.10
N ALA A 37 -11.33 -1.28 -8.25
CA ALA A 37 -11.39 0.16 -8.55
C ALA A 37 -12.84 0.67 -8.60
N ALA A 38 -13.77 -0.10 -9.15
CA ALA A 38 -15.19 0.26 -9.20
C ALA A 38 -15.81 0.39 -7.79
N LEU A 39 -15.38 -0.47 -6.84
CA LEU A 39 -15.81 -0.38 -5.45
C LEU A 39 -15.12 0.77 -4.70
N LEU A 40 -13.87 1.10 -5.01
CA LEU A 40 -13.13 2.19 -4.40
C LEU A 40 -13.55 3.57 -4.92
N ALA A 41 -13.97 3.67 -6.19
CA ALA A 41 -14.28 4.94 -6.85
C ALA A 41 -15.32 5.81 -6.11
N PRO A 42 -16.41 5.30 -5.53
CA PRO A 42 -17.34 6.09 -4.72
C PRO A 42 -16.66 6.80 -3.55
N GLN A 43 -15.75 6.14 -2.84
CA GLN A 43 -15.01 6.76 -1.74
C GLN A 43 -14.08 7.86 -2.23
N VAL A 44 -13.37 7.62 -3.33
CA VAL A 44 -12.48 8.63 -3.93
C VAL A 44 -13.30 9.84 -4.40
N ALA A 45 -14.44 9.61 -5.06
CA ALA A 45 -15.33 10.66 -5.53
C ALA A 45 -15.90 11.50 -4.39
N ASP A 46 -16.34 10.85 -3.29
CA ASP A 46 -16.84 11.52 -2.08
C ASP A 46 -15.79 12.48 -1.50
N TRP A 47 -14.56 12.01 -1.33
CA TRP A 47 -13.46 12.83 -0.83
C TRP A 47 -13.08 13.98 -1.75
N LEU A 48 -13.00 13.73 -3.07
CA LEU A 48 -12.70 14.76 -4.06
C LEU A 48 -13.80 15.82 -4.13
N ALA A 49 -15.06 15.41 -4.04
CA ALA A 49 -16.21 16.33 -4.04
C ALA A 49 -16.20 17.24 -2.79
N ALA A 50 -15.84 16.68 -1.63
CA ALA A 50 -15.74 17.44 -0.37
C ALA A 50 -14.67 18.54 -0.39
N LEU A 51 -13.70 18.48 -1.31
CA LEU A 51 -12.69 19.54 -1.48
C LEU A 51 -13.26 20.80 -2.18
N GLY A 52 -14.49 20.75 -2.69
CA GLY A 52 -15.15 21.91 -3.31
C GLY A 52 -14.65 22.21 -4.74
N PRO A 53 -14.89 23.44 -5.25
CA PRO A 53 -14.58 23.81 -6.63
C PRO A 53 -13.07 23.95 -6.89
N GLY A 54 -12.69 23.95 -8.17
CA GLY A 54 -11.31 24.11 -8.65
C GLY A 54 -10.65 22.82 -9.12
N PRO A 55 -9.38 22.88 -9.58
CA PRO A 55 -8.62 21.74 -10.01
C PRO A 55 -8.39 20.74 -8.88
N LEU A 56 -8.47 19.46 -9.19
CA LEU A 56 -8.27 18.35 -8.25
C LEU A 56 -7.25 17.37 -8.78
N ALA A 57 -6.61 16.62 -7.87
CA ALA A 57 -5.69 15.56 -8.21
C ALA A 57 -6.08 14.23 -7.54
N LEU A 58 -5.97 13.14 -8.30
CA LEU A 58 -5.87 11.81 -7.77
C LEU A 58 -4.42 11.37 -7.93
N VAL A 59 -3.73 11.23 -6.81
CA VAL A 59 -2.31 10.86 -6.78
C VAL A 59 -2.21 9.37 -6.44
N GLU A 60 -1.55 8.58 -7.28
CA GLU A 60 -1.18 7.22 -6.94
C GLU A 60 0.33 7.15 -6.69
N ALA A 61 0.71 6.76 -5.48
CA ALA A 61 2.09 6.51 -5.10
C ALA A 61 2.42 5.04 -5.39
N GLY A 62 3.55 4.78 -6.06
CA GLY A 62 3.95 3.43 -6.43
C GLY A 62 2.91 2.71 -7.29
N PRO A 63 2.51 3.24 -8.46
CA PRO A 63 1.35 2.73 -9.21
C PRO A 63 1.58 1.34 -9.83
N GLY A 64 2.73 0.72 -9.62
CA GLY A 64 3.06 -0.57 -10.21
C GLY A 64 2.93 -0.56 -11.72
N GLU A 65 2.09 -1.42 -12.29
CA GLU A 65 1.83 -1.42 -13.74
C GLU A 65 0.89 -0.28 -14.20
N GLY A 66 0.27 0.49 -13.27
CA GLY A 66 -0.69 1.56 -13.56
C GLY A 66 -2.14 1.10 -13.71
N SER A 67 -2.43 -0.14 -13.36
CA SER A 67 -3.77 -0.73 -13.54
C SER A 67 -4.82 -0.03 -12.68
N LEU A 68 -4.52 0.26 -11.40
CA LEU A 68 -5.46 0.93 -10.49
C LEU A 68 -5.76 2.35 -10.98
N ALA A 69 -4.73 3.11 -11.40
CA ALA A 69 -4.91 4.46 -11.96
C ALA A 69 -5.86 4.46 -13.16
N LEU A 70 -5.64 3.55 -14.12
CA LEU A 70 -6.48 3.44 -15.32
C LEU A 70 -7.92 3.08 -14.97
N GLN A 71 -8.11 2.05 -14.14
CA GLN A 71 -9.43 1.57 -13.74
C GLN A 71 -10.21 2.61 -12.93
N LEU A 72 -9.55 3.35 -12.03
CA LEU A 72 -10.17 4.46 -11.30
C LEU A 72 -10.52 5.63 -12.22
N ALA A 73 -9.64 5.98 -13.18
CA ALA A 73 -9.93 7.01 -14.16
C ALA A 73 -11.21 6.69 -14.97
N GLN A 74 -11.33 5.44 -15.41
CA GLN A 74 -12.49 4.95 -16.15
C GLN A 74 -13.75 4.97 -15.28
N ALA A 75 -13.68 4.49 -14.03
CA ALA A 75 -14.80 4.46 -13.10
C ALA A 75 -15.27 5.88 -12.73
N LEU A 76 -14.33 6.80 -12.47
CA LEU A 76 -14.65 8.20 -12.16
C LEU A 76 -15.23 8.95 -13.37
N GLN A 77 -14.69 8.74 -14.57
CA GLN A 77 -15.23 9.32 -15.79
C GLN A 77 -16.67 8.86 -16.04
N LEU A 78 -16.96 7.60 -15.78
CA LEU A 78 -18.30 7.03 -16.00
C LEU A 78 -19.30 7.49 -14.93
N GLY A 79 -18.93 7.42 -13.65
CA GLY A 79 -19.82 7.65 -12.52
C GLY A 79 -19.95 9.13 -12.12
N TRP A 80 -18.90 9.94 -12.32
CA TRP A 80 -18.81 11.34 -11.87
C TRP A 80 -18.16 12.23 -12.94
N PRO A 81 -18.77 12.39 -14.14
CA PRO A 81 -18.15 13.11 -15.26
C PRO A 81 -17.81 14.57 -14.95
N ASP A 82 -18.64 15.28 -14.18
CA ASP A 82 -18.37 16.68 -13.78
C ASP A 82 -17.15 16.79 -12.85
N LEU A 83 -16.93 15.80 -11.99
CA LEU A 83 -15.76 15.72 -11.14
C LEU A 83 -14.52 15.36 -11.98
N ALA A 84 -14.66 14.38 -12.87
CA ALA A 84 -13.61 13.93 -13.77
C ALA A 84 -13.09 15.03 -14.69
N ALA A 85 -13.97 15.95 -15.14
CA ALA A 85 -13.61 17.08 -16.02
C ALA A 85 -12.57 18.04 -15.40
N ARG A 86 -12.37 18.02 -14.09
CA ARG A 86 -11.39 18.87 -13.37
C ARG A 86 -10.32 18.08 -12.62
N LEU A 87 -10.25 16.76 -12.89
CA LEU A 87 -9.35 15.83 -12.21
C LEU A 87 -8.12 15.54 -13.08
N THR A 88 -6.95 15.55 -12.46
CA THR A 88 -5.70 15.08 -13.07
C THR A 88 -5.20 13.87 -12.30
N LEU A 89 -4.83 12.80 -12.98
CA LEU A 89 -4.06 11.69 -12.42
C LEU A 89 -2.60 12.09 -12.27
N VAL A 90 -2.05 11.87 -11.10
CA VAL A 90 -0.64 12.12 -10.81
C VAL A 90 -0.01 10.82 -10.33
N LEU A 91 1.01 10.35 -11.05
CA LEU A 91 1.71 9.11 -10.76
C LEU A 91 3.05 9.46 -10.10
N VAL A 92 3.28 8.97 -8.88
CA VAL A 92 4.57 9.14 -8.18
C VAL A 92 5.32 7.81 -8.25
N GLU A 93 6.22 7.71 -9.23
CA GLU A 93 6.98 6.50 -9.55
C GLU A 93 8.47 6.82 -9.66
N PRO A 94 9.30 6.32 -8.73
CA PRO A 94 10.75 6.56 -8.78
C PRO A 94 11.48 5.74 -9.85
N ASN A 95 10.88 4.63 -10.33
CA ASN A 95 11.54 3.72 -11.26
C ASN A 95 11.19 4.06 -12.71
N ALA A 96 12.17 4.49 -13.49
CA ALA A 96 11.97 4.93 -14.87
C ALA A 96 11.36 3.85 -15.78
N GLY A 97 11.76 2.57 -15.58
CA GLY A 97 11.22 1.45 -16.35
C GLY A 97 9.73 1.18 -16.05
N MET A 98 9.33 1.31 -14.79
CA MET A 98 7.92 1.22 -14.39
C MET A 98 7.12 2.40 -14.97
N ALA A 99 7.65 3.61 -14.84
CA ALA A 99 7.00 4.82 -15.38
C ALA A 99 6.76 4.72 -16.90
N GLU A 100 7.67 4.10 -17.66
CA GLU A 100 7.47 3.90 -19.09
C GLU A 100 6.34 2.91 -19.40
N ARG A 101 6.23 1.79 -18.67
CA ARG A 101 5.10 0.85 -18.80
C ARG A 101 3.77 1.52 -18.44
N GLN A 102 3.77 2.31 -17.38
CA GLN A 102 2.60 3.10 -16.98
C GLN A 102 2.18 4.10 -18.09
N ARG A 103 3.14 4.80 -18.74
CA ARG A 103 2.82 5.72 -19.83
C ARG A 103 2.16 4.99 -21.01
N GLN A 104 2.62 3.79 -21.34
CA GLN A 104 2.02 2.99 -22.39
C GLN A 104 0.59 2.56 -22.04
N LEU A 105 0.37 2.06 -20.83
CA LEU A 105 -0.96 1.63 -20.38
C LEU A 105 -1.93 2.81 -20.30
N LEU A 106 -1.49 3.93 -19.71
CA LEU A 106 -2.31 5.12 -19.43
C LEU A 106 -2.58 5.99 -20.67
N GLN A 107 -2.08 5.63 -21.86
CA GLN A 107 -2.57 6.21 -23.13
C GLN A 107 -4.08 6.01 -23.29
N ALA A 108 -4.64 4.95 -22.70
CA ALA A 108 -6.08 4.67 -22.69
C ALA A 108 -6.85 5.39 -21.57
N SER A 109 -6.20 6.23 -20.77
CA SER A 109 -6.85 6.96 -19.68
C SER A 109 -7.79 8.05 -20.24
N PRO A 110 -9.04 8.12 -19.76
CA PRO A 110 -9.94 9.24 -20.10
C PRO A 110 -9.57 10.54 -19.38
N LEU A 111 -8.66 10.49 -18.39
CA LEU A 111 -8.22 11.64 -17.61
C LEU A 111 -6.79 12.05 -18.01
N PRO A 112 -6.44 13.35 -17.91
CA PRO A 112 -5.06 13.79 -18.04
C PRO A 112 -4.15 13.10 -17.02
N CYS A 113 -2.99 12.61 -17.47
CA CYS A 113 -2.01 11.94 -16.63
C CYS A 113 -0.69 12.73 -16.62
N ARG A 114 -0.05 12.82 -15.46
CA ARG A 114 1.32 13.31 -15.33
C ARG A 114 2.12 12.47 -14.32
N TRP A 115 3.41 12.38 -14.55
CA TRP A 115 4.37 11.77 -13.63
C TRP A 115 5.11 12.87 -12.90
N SER A 116 5.34 12.68 -11.61
CA SER A 116 6.00 13.66 -10.74
C SER A 116 6.68 12.94 -9.57
N ASP A 117 7.49 13.64 -8.80
CA ASP A 117 8.03 13.17 -7.54
C ASP A 117 7.53 14.04 -6.36
N TRP A 118 7.76 13.60 -5.13
CA TRP A 118 7.31 14.33 -3.95
C TRP A 118 7.94 15.73 -3.83
N PRO A 119 9.26 15.94 -4.08
CA PRO A 119 9.87 17.25 -4.08
C PRO A 119 9.24 18.23 -5.08
N GLU A 120 8.92 17.79 -6.29
CA GLU A 120 8.26 18.60 -7.30
C GLU A 120 6.84 18.98 -6.85
N LEU A 121 6.08 18.00 -6.35
CA LEU A 121 4.72 18.24 -5.86
C LEU A 121 4.70 19.20 -4.66
N ALA A 122 5.70 19.14 -3.79
CA ALA A 122 5.81 20.05 -2.66
C ALA A 122 6.03 21.52 -3.05
N GLN A 123 6.53 21.79 -4.26
CA GLN A 123 6.68 23.18 -4.77
C GLN A 123 5.34 23.78 -5.19
N ALA A 124 4.36 22.95 -5.57
CA ALA A 124 3.01 23.36 -5.94
C ALA A 124 2.00 22.35 -5.37
N PRO A 125 1.72 22.44 -4.05
CA PRO A 125 0.88 21.46 -3.37
C PRO A 125 -0.52 21.36 -3.99
N LEU A 126 -1.03 20.14 -4.01
CA LEU A 126 -2.27 19.76 -4.68
C LEU A 126 -3.45 19.74 -3.70
N ARG A 127 -4.65 19.89 -4.24
CA ARG A 127 -5.89 19.51 -3.55
C ARG A 127 -6.36 18.18 -4.13
N GLY A 128 -6.48 17.15 -3.30
CA GLY A 128 -6.79 15.84 -3.87
C GLY A 128 -6.74 14.68 -2.90
N VAL A 129 -6.73 13.50 -3.48
CA VAL A 129 -6.62 12.21 -2.78
C VAL A 129 -5.34 11.52 -3.18
N VAL A 130 -4.60 11.03 -2.20
CA VAL A 130 -3.42 10.17 -2.41
C VAL A 130 -3.80 8.74 -2.08
N LEU A 131 -3.48 7.82 -2.97
CA LEU A 131 -3.59 6.38 -2.79
C LEU A 131 -2.18 5.79 -2.69
N ALA A 132 -1.96 4.97 -1.67
CA ALA A 132 -0.76 4.15 -1.49
C ALA A 132 -1.23 2.70 -1.28
N HIS A 133 -1.18 1.91 -2.34
CA HIS A 133 -1.63 0.53 -2.36
C HIS A 133 -0.42 -0.40 -2.50
N GLU A 134 -0.10 -1.14 -1.43
CA GLU A 134 1.10 -2.01 -1.38
C GLU A 134 2.39 -1.22 -1.71
N VAL A 135 2.66 -0.18 -0.92
CA VAL A 135 3.80 0.73 -1.12
C VAL A 135 4.70 0.80 0.09
N LEU A 136 4.10 0.89 1.29
CA LEU A 136 4.86 1.14 2.50
C LEU A 136 5.53 -0.14 3.02
N ASP A 137 4.99 -1.31 2.72
CA ASP A 137 5.56 -2.62 2.99
C ASP A 137 6.87 -2.88 2.22
N ALA A 138 7.02 -2.24 1.05
CA ALA A 138 8.22 -2.26 0.21
C ALA A 138 9.29 -1.23 0.62
N LEU A 139 9.00 -0.32 1.55
CA LEU A 139 10.01 0.58 2.09
C LEU A 139 11.06 -0.19 2.88
N ALA A 140 12.32 0.23 2.75
CA ALA A 140 13.43 -0.44 3.42
C ALA A 140 13.25 -0.45 4.94
N VAL A 141 13.38 -1.62 5.53
CA VAL A 141 13.30 -1.83 6.98
C VAL A 141 14.70 -1.97 7.59
N GLU A 142 14.79 -1.66 8.89
CA GLU A 142 15.89 -2.06 9.74
C GLU A 142 15.48 -3.27 10.56
N ARG A 143 16.13 -4.41 10.33
CA ARG A 143 15.89 -5.61 11.12
C ARG A 143 16.75 -5.58 12.37
N VAL A 144 16.11 -5.82 13.50
CA VAL A 144 16.75 -5.77 14.83
C VAL A 144 16.53 -7.08 15.57
N GLU A 145 17.53 -7.51 16.33
CA GLU A 145 17.54 -8.75 17.08
C GLU A 145 17.90 -8.49 18.55
N TRP A 146 17.20 -9.17 19.45
CA TRP A 146 17.52 -9.18 20.87
C TRP A 146 18.57 -10.24 21.17
N ASP A 147 19.77 -9.87 21.64
CA ASP A 147 20.85 -10.83 21.96
C ASP A 147 20.74 -11.44 23.37
N GLY A 148 19.73 -11.05 24.14
CA GLY A 148 19.55 -11.44 25.54
C GLY A 148 19.95 -10.36 26.54
N ALA A 149 20.68 -9.35 26.10
CA ALA A 149 21.13 -8.21 26.92
C ALA A 149 20.87 -6.86 26.24
N LEU A 150 21.05 -6.79 24.93
CA LEU A 150 20.92 -5.57 24.12
C LEU A 150 20.26 -5.88 22.78
N TRP A 151 19.61 -4.87 22.22
CA TRP A 151 19.18 -4.91 20.83
C TRP A 151 20.37 -4.69 19.90
N ARG A 152 20.44 -5.49 18.83
CA ARG A 152 21.43 -5.42 17.76
C ARG A 152 20.76 -5.16 16.44
N GLN A 153 21.30 -4.28 15.63
CA GLN A 153 20.91 -4.18 14.23
C GLN A 153 21.44 -5.39 13.47
N GLN A 154 20.62 -6.07 12.70
CA GLN A 154 21.11 -7.11 11.79
C GLN A 154 21.73 -6.44 10.54
N GLN A 155 22.87 -6.94 10.13
CA GLN A 155 23.62 -6.47 8.97
C GLN A 155 23.83 -7.61 7.98
N VAL A 156 23.75 -7.27 6.69
CA VAL A 156 24.12 -8.20 5.62
C VAL A 156 25.63 -8.18 5.47
N ARG A 157 26.25 -9.35 5.53
CA ARG A 157 27.68 -9.54 5.28
C ARG A 157 27.91 -10.56 4.18
N LEU A 158 28.98 -10.35 3.44
CA LEU A 158 29.49 -11.32 2.47
C LEU A 158 30.46 -12.24 3.21
N ARG A 159 30.20 -13.55 3.20
CA ARG A 159 31.15 -14.57 3.63
C ARG A 159 31.84 -15.13 2.41
N ASP A 160 33.16 -14.96 2.38
CA ASP A 160 34.04 -15.32 1.26
C ASP A 160 34.71 -16.69 1.51
N GLU A 161 33.94 -17.66 2.04
CA GLU A 161 34.47 -19.02 2.32
C GLU A 161 34.76 -19.79 1.01
N HIS A 162 34.10 -19.43 -0.09
CA HIS A 162 34.34 -19.97 -1.42
C HIS A 162 34.25 -18.87 -2.47
N PRO A 163 35.37 -18.39 -3.03
CA PRO A 163 35.38 -17.26 -4.00
C PRO A 163 34.46 -17.45 -5.22
N ALA A 164 34.11 -18.68 -5.56
CA ALA A 164 33.21 -18.99 -6.67
C ALA A 164 31.71 -18.88 -6.33
N GLN A 165 31.34 -18.81 -5.06
CA GLN A 165 29.95 -18.68 -4.58
C GLN A 165 29.92 -17.87 -3.27
N PRO A 166 30.00 -16.54 -3.36
CA PRO A 166 29.90 -15.68 -2.20
C PRO A 166 28.54 -15.86 -1.52
N LEU A 167 28.53 -16.11 -0.22
CA LEU A 167 27.32 -16.29 0.56
C LEU A 167 26.99 -15.02 1.32
N LEU A 168 25.79 -14.47 1.10
CA LEU A 168 25.26 -13.41 1.93
C LEU A 168 24.66 -13.99 3.20
N VAL A 169 24.97 -13.39 4.35
CA VAL A 169 24.46 -13.82 5.66
C VAL A 169 23.96 -12.60 6.44
N LEU A 170 22.95 -12.83 7.28
CA LEU A 170 22.53 -11.87 8.30
C LEU A 170 23.34 -12.14 9.58
N GLU A 171 24.00 -11.13 10.09
CA GLU A 171 24.78 -11.21 11.34
C GLU A 171 24.39 -10.06 12.27
N PRO A 172 24.40 -10.30 13.61
CA PRO A 172 24.26 -9.21 14.56
C PRO A 172 25.36 -8.17 14.37
N GLY A 173 24.95 -6.94 14.19
CA GLY A 173 25.84 -5.79 14.06
C GLY A 173 26.10 -5.09 15.40
N GLY A 174 26.44 -3.81 15.31
CA GLY A 174 26.63 -2.94 16.48
C GLY A 174 25.36 -2.63 17.27
N PRO A 175 25.46 -1.83 18.33
CA PRO A 175 24.31 -1.29 19.04
C PRO A 175 23.40 -0.52 18.10
N LEU A 176 22.11 -0.44 18.45
CA LEU A 176 21.14 0.31 17.64
C LEU A 176 21.48 1.81 17.57
N PRO A 177 21.19 2.46 16.46
CA PRO A 177 21.14 3.91 16.40
C PRO A 177 20.18 4.47 17.48
N PRO A 178 20.46 5.66 18.06
CA PRO A 178 19.65 6.24 19.13
C PRO A 178 18.15 6.34 18.79
N GLN A 179 17.83 6.64 17.54
CA GLN A 179 16.45 6.74 17.05
C GLN A 179 15.74 5.39 17.05
N ALA A 180 16.38 4.33 16.56
CA ALA A 180 15.84 2.98 16.58
C ALA A 180 15.60 2.49 18.02
N ALA A 181 16.56 2.73 18.92
CA ALA A 181 16.40 2.43 20.33
C ALA A 181 15.25 3.23 20.99
N ALA A 182 15.07 4.49 20.60
CA ALA A 182 13.94 5.30 21.07
C ALA A 182 12.60 4.75 20.58
N SER A 183 12.52 4.29 19.34
CA SER A 183 11.32 3.65 18.78
C SER A 183 10.94 2.39 19.56
N LEU A 184 11.91 1.50 19.85
CA LEU A 184 11.66 0.30 20.64
C LEU A 184 11.20 0.63 22.08
N ARG A 185 11.78 1.66 22.72
CA ARG A 185 11.32 2.11 24.04
C ARG A 185 9.89 2.64 24.01
N ALA A 186 9.55 3.43 23.00
CA ALA A 186 8.19 3.95 22.82
C ALA A 186 7.14 2.85 22.64
N LEU A 187 7.56 1.73 22.05
CA LEU A 187 6.74 0.52 21.87
C LEU A 187 6.72 -0.41 23.10
N GLY A 188 7.46 -0.07 24.18
CA GLY A 188 7.60 -0.94 25.36
C GLY A 188 8.39 -2.23 25.09
N LEU A 189 9.28 -2.20 24.10
CA LEU A 189 10.09 -3.34 23.66
C LEU A 189 11.58 -3.23 24.09
N ASP A 190 11.92 -2.32 24.96
CA ASP A 190 13.30 -2.16 25.42
C ASP A 190 13.33 -2.12 26.98
N PRO A 191 13.55 -3.26 27.64
CA PRO A 191 13.77 -4.62 27.12
C PRO A 191 12.49 -5.28 26.57
N PRO A 192 12.58 -6.30 25.70
CA PRO A 192 11.43 -6.85 24.99
C PRO A 192 10.51 -7.75 25.82
N GLY A 193 10.77 -7.89 27.13
CA GLY A 193 10.00 -8.74 28.03
C GLY A 193 10.39 -10.23 27.97
N ALA A 194 10.10 -10.97 29.04
CA ALA A 194 10.59 -12.33 29.27
C ALA A 194 10.16 -13.38 28.23
N GLN A 195 9.07 -13.12 27.49
CA GLN A 195 8.56 -14.04 26.49
C GLN A 195 9.30 -13.93 25.13
N ARG A 196 10.12 -12.90 24.93
CA ARG A 196 10.94 -12.66 23.74
C ARG A 196 12.39 -12.89 24.10
N GLY A 197 12.82 -14.15 23.96
CA GLY A 197 14.19 -14.59 24.30
C GLY A 197 15.25 -14.11 23.31
N PRO A 198 16.53 -14.43 23.58
CA PRO A 198 17.61 -14.18 22.64
C PRO A 198 17.31 -14.77 21.26
N GLY A 199 17.65 -14.03 20.19
CA GLY A 199 17.33 -14.38 18.81
C GLY A 199 15.96 -13.89 18.33
N TRP A 200 15.14 -13.29 19.18
CA TRP A 200 13.87 -12.70 18.74
C TRP A 200 14.13 -11.45 17.89
N CYS A 201 13.58 -11.45 16.67
CA CYS A 201 13.79 -10.41 15.68
C CYS A 201 12.49 -9.66 15.39
N THR A 202 12.64 -8.41 14.97
CA THR A 202 11.54 -7.60 14.41
C THR A 202 12.09 -6.55 13.45
N GLU A 203 11.20 -5.86 12.75
CA GLU A 203 11.52 -4.77 11.83
C GLU A 203 11.12 -3.42 12.41
N LEU A 204 11.91 -2.39 12.11
CA LEU A 204 11.61 -0.98 12.26
C LEU A 204 11.52 -0.36 10.85
N HIS A 205 10.61 0.60 10.68
CA HIS A 205 10.32 1.23 9.39
C HIS A 205 10.77 2.71 9.35
N PRO A 206 12.08 3.00 9.26
CA PRO A 206 12.60 4.36 9.31
C PRO A 206 12.15 5.22 8.12
N GLY A 207 11.76 4.61 7.01
CA GLY A 207 11.28 5.31 5.81
C GLY A 207 9.84 5.81 5.88
N VAL A 208 9.00 5.28 6.77
CA VAL A 208 7.55 5.58 6.82
C VAL A 208 7.30 7.05 7.21
N GLY A 209 7.93 7.54 8.28
CA GLY A 209 7.76 8.93 8.72
C GLY A 209 8.18 9.95 7.64
N PRO A 210 9.38 9.86 7.08
CA PRO A 210 9.81 10.70 5.95
C PRO A 210 8.87 10.62 4.73
N TRP A 211 8.39 9.43 4.37
CA TRP A 211 7.44 9.25 3.28
C TRP A 211 6.12 9.98 3.54
N LEU A 212 5.55 9.82 4.74
CA LEU A 212 4.32 10.51 5.16
C LEU A 212 4.49 12.03 5.19
N ALA A 213 5.65 12.52 5.61
CA ALA A 213 5.97 13.94 5.61
C ALA A 213 6.05 14.49 4.18
N ALA A 214 6.74 13.79 3.28
CA ALA A 214 6.86 14.19 1.86
C ALA A 214 5.48 14.18 1.17
N CYS A 215 4.69 13.13 1.35
CA CYS A 215 3.32 13.04 0.88
C CYS A 215 2.47 14.21 1.43
N GLY A 216 2.62 14.54 2.72
CA GLY A 216 1.91 15.66 3.34
C GLY A 216 2.31 17.02 2.78
N GLN A 217 3.58 17.24 2.44
CA GLN A 217 4.04 18.48 1.82
C GLN A 217 3.50 18.66 0.40
N ALA A 218 3.21 17.57 -0.29
CA ALA A 218 2.63 17.58 -1.63
C ALA A 218 1.13 17.93 -1.66
N LEU A 219 0.45 17.97 -0.51
CA LEU A 219 -0.98 18.30 -0.39
C LEU A 219 -1.20 19.61 0.37
N GLU A 220 -1.93 20.54 -0.25
CA GLU A 220 -2.55 21.68 0.43
C GLU A 220 -3.71 21.22 1.31
N ALA A 221 -4.60 20.42 0.75
CA ALA A 221 -5.73 19.81 1.43
C ALA A 221 -6.14 18.49 0.75
N GLY A 222 -6.51 17.49 1.55
CA GLY A 222 -6.99 16.24 1.01
C GLY A 222 -6.85 15.06 1.95
N GLN A 223 -6.97 13.87 1.38
CA GLN A 223 -6.94 12.60 2.08
C GLN A 223 -5.81 11.72 1.54
N LEU A 224 -5.30 10.86 2.43
CA LEU A 224 -4.40 9.76 2.10
C LEU A 224 -5.09 8.45 2.51
N LEU A 225 -5.16 7.51 1.58
CA LEU A 225 -5.55 6.12 1.85
C LEU A 225 -4.34 5.21 1.64
N VAL A 226 -3.92 4.58 2.73
CA VAL A 226 -2.92 3.51 2.70
C VAL A 226 -3.67 2.18 2.74
N ILE A 227 -3.40 1.31 1.78
CA ILE A 227 -3.92 -0.06 1.70
C ILE A 227 -2.72 -0.99 1.67
N ASP A 228 -2.50 -1.71 2.77
CA ASP A 228 -1.24 -2.44 2.94
C ASP A 228 -1.35 -3.58 3.94
N TYR A 229 -0.36 -4.47 3.98
CA TYR A 229 -0.20 -5.48 5.01
C TYR A 229 0.13 -4.81 6.34
N ALA A 230 -0.80 -4.77 7.26
CA ALA A 230 -0.56 -4.15 8.56
C ALA A 230 -1.21 -4.94 9.70
N LEU A 231 -0.53 -4.93 10.85
CA LEU A 231 -0.95 -5.63 12.05
C LEU A 231 -1.01 -4.66 13.24
N GLU A 232 -1.94 -4.91 14.13
CA GLU A 232 -1.93 -4.26 15.45
C GLU A 232 -0.63 -4.60 16.20
N ALA A 233 -0.10 -3.70 17.00
CA ALA A 233 1.18 -3.85 17.70
C ALA A 233 1.28 -5.16 18.50
N TRP A 234 0.18 -5.58 19.16
CA TRP A 234 0.16 -6.83 19.92
C TRP A 234 0.31 -8.09 19.04
N ARG A 235 -0.14 -8.03 17.78
CA ARG A 235 0.04 -9.09 16.78
C ARG A 235 1.42 -8.98 16.10
N TYR A 236 1.82 -7.76 15.77
CA TYR A 236 3.08 -7.48 15.09
C TYR A 236 4.27 -7.92 15.94
N TYR A 237 4.28 -7.54 17.23
CA TYR A 237 5.33 -7.86 18.19
C TYR A 237 5.01 -9.09 19.04
N ALA A 238 4.15 -10.00 18.57
CA ALA A 238 3.82 -11.22 19.31
C ALA A 238 5.07 -12.08 19.55
N PRO A 239 5.24 -12.69 20.75
CA PRO A 239 6.40 -13.54 21.05
C PRO A 239 6.62 -14.67 20.04
N GLN A 240 5.54 -15.22 19.48
CA GLN A 240 5.58 -16.30 18.51
C GLN A 240 6.12 -15.85 17.14
N ARG A 241 6.13 -14.54 16.85
CA ARG A 241 6.68 -13.95 15.63
C ARG A 241 8.17 -13.67 15.81
N SER A 242 8.93 -14.71 16.16
CA SER A 242 10.34 -14.59 16.55
C SER A 242 11.27 -14.21 15.39
N ALA A 243 10.84 -14.38 14.13
CA ALA A 243 11.61 -14.06 12.95
C ALA A 243 11.17 -12.74 12.27
N GLY A 244 10.28 -11.97 12.90
CA GLY A 244 9.72 -10.74 12.29
C GLY A 244 8.68 -11.02 11.20
N THR A 245 8.54 -10.07 10.29
CA THR A 245 7.54 -10.11 9.20
C THR A 245 8.16 -10.02 7.80
N LEU A 246 9.48 -9.82 7.71
CA LEU A 246 10.17 -9.68 6.43
C LEU A 246 10.08 -10.98 5.62
N MET A 247 9.54 -10.88 4.41
CA MET A 247 9.32 -11.98 3.48
C MET A 247 9.87 -11.62 2.10
N ALA A 248 10.17 -12.65 1.32
CA ALA A 248 10.54 -12.55 -0.09
C ALA A 248 9.51 -13.27 -0.96
N TYR A 249 9.12 -12.67 -2.10
CA TYR A 249 8.14 -13.23 -3.04
C TYR A 249 8.67 -13.24 -4.46
N ARG A 250 8.46 -14.37 -5.17
CA ARG A 250 8.77 -14.52 -6.60
C ARG A 250 8.01 -15.70 -7.19
N GLY A 251 7.42 -15.53 -8.38
CA GLY A 251 6.75 -16.62 -9.09
C GLY A 251 5.65 -17.27 -8.25
N GLN A 252 4.88 -16.50 -7.47
CA GLN A 252 3.84 -16.97 -6.54
C GLN A 252 4.37 -17.84 -5.38
N GLN A 253 5.67 -17.78 -5.11
CA GLN A 253 6.30 -18.46 -3.97
C GLN A 253 6.72 -17.45 -2.92
N ALA A 254 6.63 -17.84 -1.64
CA ALA A 254 7.09 -17.06 -0.49
C ALA A 254 8.31 -17.72 0.15
N SER A 255 9.28 -16.91 0.56
CA SER A 255 10.48 -17.35 1.29
C SER A 255 10.72 -16.48 2.52
N GLN A 256 11.18 -17.06 3.61
CA GLN A 256 11.64 -16.32 4.80
C GLN A 256 13.13 -15.91 4.70
N ASP A 257 13.81 -16.31 3.63
CA ASP A 257 15.20 -15.90 3.38
C ASP A 257 15.23 -14.65 2.48
N PRO A 258 15.44 -13.44 3.04
CA PRO A 258 15.49 -12.20 2.28
C PRO A 258 16.79 -12.03 1.48
N LEU A 259 17.75 -12.92 1.66
CA LEU A 259 19.05 -12.88 0.96
C LEU A 259 19.10 -13.83 -0.24
N GLN A 260 18.04 -14.58 -0.50
CA GLN A 260 17.94 -15.46 -1.65
C GLN A 260 17.89 -14.61 -2.93
N GLU A 261 18.89 -14.72 -3.78
CA GLU A 261 19.00 -14.02 -5.07
C GLU A 261 18.59 -12.53 -5.01
N PRO A 262 19.32 -11.67 -4.27
CA PRO A 262 18.96 -10.25 -4.12
C PRO A 262 18.77 -9.57 -5.48
N GLY A 263 17.68 -8.80 -5.60
CA GLY A 263 17.29 -8.15 -6.85
C GLY A 263 16.46 -9.02 -7.79
N ALA A 264 16.16 -10.27 -7.41
CA ALA A 264 15.27 -11.15 -8.17
C ALA A 264 13.95 -11.45 -7.44
N TRP A 265 13.86 -11.11 -6.16
CA TRP A 265 12.69 -11.31 -5.31
C TRP A 265 12.14 -9.98 -4.84
N ASP A 266 10.83 -9.89 -4.73
CA ASP A 266 10.17 -8.82 -4.00
C ASP A 266 10.38 -9.03 -2.49
N LEU A 267 10.69 -7.95 -1.77
CA LEU A 267 10.90 -7.99 -0.33
C LEU A 267 9.87 -7.08 0.35
N THR A 268 9.06 -7.66 1.21
CA THR A 268 8.02 -6.93 1.93
C THR A 268 8.11 -7.18 3.44
N ALA A 269 7.70 -6.19 4.23
CA ALA A 269 7.54 -6.32 5.67
C ALA A 269 6.22 -5.69 6.08
N HIS A 270 5.45 -6.38 6.96
CA HIS A 270 4.20 -5.82 7.45
C HIS A 270 4.42 -4.49 8.17
N LEU A 271 3.43 -3.63 8.15
CA LEU A 271 3.41 -2.39 8.92
C LEU A 271 2.82 -2.64 10.32
N CYS A 272 3.30 -1.90 11.32
CA CYS A 272 2.62 -1.80 12.62
C CYS A 272 1.65 -0.62 12.57
N ILE A 273 0.35 -0.88 12.78
CA ILE A 273 -0.72 0.12 12.67
C ILE A 273 -0.49 1.30 13.60
N GLU A 274 -0.18 1.04 14.86
CA GLU A 274 0.02 2.09 15.88
C GLU A 274 1.26 2.94 15.56
N SER A 275 2.32 2.31 15.06
CA SER A 275 3.53 3.03 14.62
C SER A 275 3.24 3.91 13.40
N LEU A 276 2.55 3.38 12.39
CA LEU A 276 2.14 4.14 11.21
C LEU A 276 1.26 5.35 11.58
N GLN A 277 0.29 5.15 12.48
CA GLN A 277 -0.57 6.23 12.95
C GLN A 277 0.18 7.28 13.79
N ALA A 278 1.20 6.87 14.55
CA ALA A 278 2.06 7.79 15.31
C ALA A 278 2.91 8.65 14.36
N GLU A 279 3.54 8.04 13.36
CA GLU A 279 4.32 8.72 12.32
C GLU A 279 3.43 9.65 11.49
N ALA A 280 2.22 9.23 11.12
CA ALA A 280 1.26 10.07 10.41
C ALA A 280 0.91 11.33 11.21
N ARG A 281 0.61 11.18 12.51
CA ARG A 281 0.35 12.33 13.39
C ARG A 281 1.55 13.27 13.50
N ALA A 282 2.76 12.71 13.64
CA ALA A 282 3.99 13.50 13.68
C ALA A 282 4.23 14.27 12.37
N ALA A 283 3.81 13.72 11.23
CA ALA A 283 3.84 14.37 9.92
C ALA A 283 2.67 15.34 9.67
N GLY A 284 1.79 15.58 10.66
CA GLY A 284 0.67 16.52 10.57
C GLY A 284 -0.60 15.96 9.92
N TRP A 285 -0.73 14.63 9.82
CA TRP A 285 -1.95 13.97 9.39
C TRP A 285 -2.92 13.74 10.55
N ARG A 286 -4.21 13.86 10.27
CA ARG A 286 -5.30 13.47 11.15
C ARG A 286 -5.81 12.10 10.72
N THR A 287 -5.84 11.12 11.61
CA THR A 287 -6.42 9.79 11.35
C THR A 287 -7.94 9.92 11.21
N LEU A 288 -8.50 9.37 10.14
CA LEU A 288 -9.94 9.27 9.89
C LEU A 288 -10.51 7.92 10.35
N GLY A 289 -9.69 6.88 10.34
CA GLY A 289 -10.04 5.53 10.78
C GLY A 289 -9.32 4.44 9.99
N GLN A 290 -9.63 3.19 10.33
CA GLN A 290 -9.07 2.03 9.66
C GLN A 290 -10.00 0.82 9.77
N CYS A 291 -9.96 -0.09 8.79
CA CYS A 291 -10.63 -1.38 8.82
C CYS A 291 -9.89 -2.39 7.95
N ARG A 292 -10.39 -3.63 7.89
CA ARG A 292 -9.89 -4.61 6.93
C ARG A 292 -10.49 -4.39 5.55
N GLN A 293 -9.76 -4.80 4.51
CA GLN A 293 -10.24 -4.68 3.12
C GLN A 293 -11.58 -5.38 2.90
N GLY A 294 -11.77 -6.57 3.48
CA GLY A 294 -13.05 -7.27 3.39
C GLY A 294 -14.21 -6.45 3.95
N GLU A 295 -14.02 -5.78 5.09
CA GLU A 295 -15.01 -4.88 5.72
C GLU A 295 -15.24 -3.64 4.84
N ALA A 296 -14.16 -3.01 4.37
CA ALA A 296 -14.22 -1.84 3.49
C ALA A 296 -15.02 -2.11 2.21
N LEU A 297 -14.72 -3.20 1.53
CA LEU A 297 -15.39 -3.54 0.27
C LEU A 297 -16.86 -3.94 0.48
N LEU A 298 -17.21 -4.57 1.60
CA LEU A 298 -18.61 -4.83 1.97
C LEU A 298 -19.36 -3.51 2.20
N ALA A 299 -18.76 -2.56 2.90
CA ALA A 299 -19.34 -1.23 3.11
C ALA A 299 -19.51 -0.48 1.78
N LEU A 300 -18.58 -0.64 0.84
CA LEU A 300 -18.60 0.00 -0.48
C LEU A 300 -19.47 -0.70 -1.53
N GLY A 301 -20.24 -1.72 -1.15
CA GLY A 301 -21.27 -2.30 -2.03
C GLY A 301 -20.88 -3.61 -2.72
N LEU A 302 -19.91 -4.36 -2.20
CA LEU A 302 -19.52 -5.66 -2.75
C LEU A 302 -20.73 -6.62 -2.91
N ALA A 303 -21.64 -6.64 -1.93
CA ALA A 303 -22.83 -7.52 -1.99
C ALA A 303 -23.73 -7.18 -3.17
N GLN A 304 -23.95 -5.89 -3.43
CA GLN A 304 -24.71 -5.39 -4.58
C GLN A 304 -24.02 -5.76 -5.90
N ARG A 305 -22.69 -5.63 -5.94
CA ARG A 305 -21.91 -6.01 -7.13
C ARG A 305 -21.99 -7.50 -7.43
N LEU A 306 -21.85 -8.36 -6.41
CA LEU A 306 -22.04 -9.81 -6.55
C LEU A 306 -23.44 -10.17 -7.01
N HIS A 307 -24.47 -9.49 -6.48
CA HIS A 307 -25.86 -9.70 -6.91
C HIS A 307 -26.07 -9.27 -8.38
N GLY A 308 -25.49 -8.14 -8.79
CA GLY A 308 -25.55 -7.67 -10.17
C GLY A 308 -24.95 -8.67 -11.18
N LEU A 309 -23.87 -9.36 -10.81
CA LEU A 309 -23.29 -10.42 -11.66
C LEU A 309 -24.25 -11.58 -11.90
N GLN A 310 -25.13 -11.91 -10.93
CA GLN A 310 -26.12 -12.98 -11.07
C GLN A 310 -27.26 -12.62 -12.01
N GLN A 311 -27.54 -11.32 -12.17
CA GLN A 311 -28.61 -10.80 -13.04
C GLN A 311 -28.12 -10.43 -14.43
N GLY A 312 -26.80 -10.39 -14.65
CA GLY A 312 -26.17 -9.96 -15.89
C GLY A 312 -26.47 -10.88 -17.07
N HIS A 313 -27.31 -10.44 -17.97
CA HIS A 313 -27.63 -11.10 -19.23
C HIS A 313 -26.68 -10.56 -20.30
N GLY A 314 -25.67 -11.37 -20.70
CA GLY A 314 -24.82 -11.00 -21.83
C GLY A 314 -23.34 -11.36 -21.73
N ALA A 315 -22.75 -11.44 -20.53
CA ALA A 315 -21.42 -11.96 -20.35
C ALA A 315 -21.44 -13.51 -20.39
N GLY A 316 -20.50 -14.14 -21.09
CA GLY A 316 -20.37 -15.59 -21.08
C GLY A 316 -20.15 -16.12 -19.67
N LEU A 317 -20.67 -17.34 -19.39
CA LEU A 317 -20.58 -17.96 -18.05
C LEU A 317 -19.17 -17.96 -17.46
N ALA A 318 -18.14 -18.18 -18.29
CA ALA A 318 -16.75 -18.17 -17.86
C ALA A 318 -16.30 -16.79 -17.34
N ALA A 319 -16.70 -15.70 -17.96
CA ALA A 319 -16.38 -14.34 -17.53
C ALA A 319 -17.10 -14.00 -16.22
N LEU A 320 -18.36 -14.39 -16.06
CA LEU A 320 -19.10 -14.20 -14.82
C LEU A 320 -18.49 -14.97 -13.64
N LEU A 321 -18.06 -16.20 -13.88
CA LEU A 321 -17.37 -17.00 -12.86
C LEU A 321 -16.03 -16.40 -12.47
N ALA A 322 -15.24 -15.93 -13.44
CA ALA A 322 -13.96 -15.27 -13.19
C ALA A 322 -14.13 -13.97 -12.37
N SER A 323 -15.10 -13.11 -12.72
CA SER A 323 -15.41 -11.90 -11.93
C SER A 323 -15.87 -12.22 -10.52
N ARG A 324 -16.72 -13.24 -10.36
CA ARG A 324 -17.15 -13.68 -9.03
C ARG A 324 -15.98 -14.21 -8.19
N GLU A 325 -15.10 -15.00 -8.78
CA GLU A 325 -13.90 -15.50 -8.10
C GLU A 325 -12.97 -14.36 -7.69
N ALA A 326 -12.74 -13.40 -8.58
CA ALA A 326 -11.96 -12.20 -8.28
C ALA A 326 -12.54 -11.43 -7.08
N LEU A 327 -13.85 -11.15 -7.08
CA LEU A 327 -14.51 -10.46 -5.97
C LEU A 327 -14.40 -11.22 -4.64
N LEU A 328 -14.52 -12.55 -4.65
CA LEU A 328 -14.38 -13.37 -3.45
C LEU A 328 -12.94 -13.36 -2.93
N ARG A 329 -11.94 -13.37 -3.80
CA ARG A 329 -10.51 -13.24 -3.41
C ARG A 329 -10.20 -11.89 -2.76
N LEU A 330 -10.86 -10.80 -3.18
CA LEU A 330 -10.67 -9.48 -2.59
C LEU A 330 -11.07 -9.42 -1.10
N VAL A 331 -11.96 -10.29 -0.66
CA VAL A 331 -12.48 -10.31 0.73
C VAL A 331 -12.08 -11.55 1.52
N ASP A 332 -11.30 -12.45 0.94
CA ASP A 332 -10.79 -13.63 1.64
C ASP A 332 -9.86 -13.19 2.79
N PRO A 333 -10.23 -13.47 4.06
CA PRO A 333 -9.49 -13.04 5.23
C PRO A 333 -8.11 -13.71 5.39
N HIS A 334 -7.82 -14.73 4.60
CA HIS A 334 -6.52 -15.41 4.59
C HIS A 334 -5.55 -14.81 3.56
N THR A 335 -6.05 -13.93 2.69
CA THR A 335 -5.28 -13.29 1.62
C THR A 335 -5.58 -11.79 1.58
N LEU A 336 -6.08 -11.28 0.46
CA LEU A 336 -6.29 -9.84 0.22
C LEU A 336 -7.29 -9.18 1.19
N GLY A 337 -8.27 -9.95 1.71
CA GLY A 337 -9.28 -9.41 2.63
C GLY A 337 -8.75 -8.97 4.00
N ASP A 338 -7.54 -9.42 4.42
CA ASP A 338 -6.92 -9.00 5.69
C ASP A 338 -6.06 -7.73 5.56
N PHE A 339 -5.84 -7.21 4.34
CA PHE A 339 -5.19 -5.91 4.15
C PHE A 339 -5.87 -4.84 4.98
N ARG A 340 -5.10 -3.86 5.45
CA ARG A 340 -5.61 -2.74 6.22
C ARG A 340 -5.78 -1.51 5.34
N TRP A 341 -6.94 -0.92 5.41
CA TRP A 341 -7.24 0.39 4.87
C TRP A 341 -7.10 1.40 6.01
N LEU A 342 -6.11 2.28 5.91
CA LEU A 342 -5.87 3.34 6.89
C LEU A 342 -6.05 4.68 6.20
N ALA A 343 -7.02 5.46 6.67
CA ALA A 343 -7.34 6.76 6.09
C ALA A 343 -6.87 7.91 6.98
N PHE A 344 -6.32 8.90 6.33
CA PHE A 344 -5.82 10.12 6.95
C PHE A 344 -6.30 11.34 6.18
N SER A 345 -6.35 12.51 6.85
CA SER A 345 -6.67 13.79 6.22
C SER A 345 -5.69 14.88 6.61
N ARG A 346 -5.58 15.90 5.75
CA ARG A 346 -4.72 17.06 5.96
C ARG A 346 -5.34 18.32 5.37
N GLY A 347 -4.97 19.49 5.91
CA GLY A 347 -5.42 20.80 5.44
C GLY A 347 -6.80 21.20 5.93
N ALA A 348 -7.32 22.31 5.41
CA ALA A 348 -8.63 22.81 5.78
C ALA A 348 -9.72 21.97 5.09
N LEU A 349 -10.25 21.02 5.82
CA LEU A 349 -11.46 20.26 5.45
C LEU A 349 -12.63 20.75 6.32
N PRO A 350 -13.90 20.59 5.87
CA PRO A 350 -15.06 20.90 6.71
C PRO A 350 -14.93 20.26 8.11
N GLU A 351 -15.29 21.00 9.17
CA GLU A 351 -15.15 20.53 10.56
C GLU A 351 -15.93 19.23 10.84
N ALA A 352 -17.04 19.03 10.16
CA ALA A 352 -17.84 17.80 10.22
C ALA A 352 -17.46 16.86 9.07
N VAL A 353 -16.27 16.25 9.14
CA VAL A 353 -15.96 15.16 8.21
C VAL A 353 -16.73 13.92 8.68
N GLU A 354 -17.76 13.55 7.94
CA GLU A 354 -18.39 12.25 8.13
C GLU A 354 -17.33 11.13 8.01
N PRO A 355 -17.50 9.99 8.73
CA PRO A 355 -16.62 8.88 8.58
C PRO A 355 -16.52 8.46 7.10
N PRO A 356 -15.33 8.06 6.63
CA PRO A 356 -15.18 7.51 5.28
C PRO A 356 -16.27 6.49 4.95
N LEU A 357 -16.72 6.43 3.71
CA LEU A 357 -17.80 5.54 3.27
C LEU A 357 -17.49 4.08 3.65
N PHE A 358 -16.24 3.67 3.49
CA PHE A 358 -15.79 2.31 3.80
C PHE A 358 -15.77 1.97 5.31
N LEU A 359 -16.01 2.94 6.19
CA LEU A 359 -16.17 2.75 7.64
C LEU A 359 -17.64 2.79 8.10
N ARG A 360 -18.57 3.02 7.18
CA ARG A 360 -20.00 3.06 7.49
C ARG A 360 -20.59 1.65 7.45
N GLU A 361 -21.72 1.45 8.13
CA GLU A 361 -22.43 0.18 8.03
C GLU A 361 -22.87 -0.12 6.60
N PRO A 362 -22.75 -1.39 6.15
CA PRO A 362 -23.23 -1.79 4.84
C PRO A 362 -24.74 -1.50 4.69
N GLY A 363 -25.12 -0.80 3.63
CA GLY A 363 -26.53 -0.43 3.36
C GLY A 363 -26.92 1.00 3.70
N GLY A 364 -26.01 1.82 4.26
CA GLY A 364 -26.21 3.26 4.49
C GLY A 364 -26.18 4.12 3.22
N PHE A 365 -25.93 3.53 2.06
CA PHE A 365 -25.99 4.22 0.77
C PHE A 365 -27.43 4.21 0.25
N GLY A 366 -28.05 5.39 0.14
CA GLY A 366 -29.28 5.55 -0.65
C GLY A 366 -29.01 5.03 -2.07
N GLY A 367 -29.74 3.97 -2.46
CA GLY A 367 -29.49 3.13 -3.62
C GLY A 367 -29.57 3.80 -5.01
N GLU A 368 -29.57 5.13 -5.11
CA GLU A 368 -29.70 5.83 -6.41
C GLU A 368 -28.37 6.14 -7.09
N ALA A 369 -27.25 6.25 -6.36
CA ALA A 369 -25.96 6.60 -6.96
C ALA A 369 -25.24 5.40 -7.60
N LEU A 370 -25.48 4.18 -7.12
CA LEU A 370 -24.83 2.96 -7.63
C LEU A 370 -25.51 2.33 -8.85
N LEU A 371 -26.75 2.68 -9.14
CA LEU A 371 -27.51 2.14 -10.29
C LEU A 371 -27.26 2.91 -11.62
N ARG A 372 -26.50 4.01 -11.60
CA ARG A 372 -26.16 4.77 -12.81
C ARG A 372 -24.91 4.26 -13.55
N SER A 373 -24.23 3.24 -13.03
CA SER A 373 -23.01 2.66 -13.62
C SER A 373 -23.16 1.18 -14.03
N ALA A 374 -24.36 0.73 -14.34
CA ALA A 374 -24.61 -0.58 -14.94
C ALA A 374 -24.83 -0.51 -16.43
#